data_1588347c5cf273bf7d30b6aaa46b400b
#
_entry.id   1588347c5cf273bf7d30b6aaa46b400b
#
_cell.length_a   1.000
_cell.length_b   1.000
_cell.length_c   1.000
_cell.angle_alpha   90.00
_cell.angle_beta   90.00
_cell.angle_gamma   90.00
#
_symmetry.space_group_name_H-M   'P 1'
#
loop_
_entity.id
_entity.type
_entity.pdbx_description
1 polymer ?
#
loop_
_entity_poly.entity_id
_entity_poly.type
_entity_poly.pdbx_seq_one_letter_code
_entity_poly.pdbx_strand_id
1 'polypeptide(L)'
;MQFTAQRRQVVECGRQMARAALAVGTWGNISCRLPGNLMAITPSGMEYEALEPKDIVIMDLEGNCLEGECKPSTEQPLHRAIYAARDDVGAIVHTHSVYASAMAAARKPIPAAVEDLVQIVGGDVRVAAYALPGSSQLGSNAVAALAGRNGALLANHGVVGVGTELGQALLICQIIEKSAQIYIAAQAIGGVVELPQEDIDIMRDFFLHKYGQR
;
A
#
# COMPACT_ATOMS: atom_id res chain seq x y z
N MET A 1 -17.14 12.06 18.05
CA MET A 1 -16.15 11.50 17.09
C MET A 1 -16.23 9.99 17.17
N GLN A 2 -16.74 9.39 16.11
CA GLN A 2 -16.83 7.93 15.98
C GLN A 2 -15.48 7.34 15.57
N PHE A 3 -15.29 6.04 15.78
CA PHE A 3 -14.09 5.29 15.38
C PHE A 3 -12.76 5.87 15.88
N THR A 4 -12.73 6.38 17.09
CA THR A 4 -11.56 7.07 17.67
C THR A 4 -10.31 6.19 17.69
N ALA A 5 -10.45 4.89 17.96
CA ALA A 5 -9.33 3.95 17.97
C ALA A 5 -8.71 3.79 16.57
N GLN A 6 -9.55 3.59 15.54
CA GLN A 6 -9.11 3.44 14.16
C GLN A 6 -8.48 4.73 13.62
N ARG A 7 -9.04 5.90 13.94
CA ARG A 7 -8.44 7.18 13.59
C ARG A 7 -7.04 7.34 14.20
N ARG A 8 -6.84 6.96 15.47
CA ARG A 8 -5.51 6.96 16.10
C ARG A 8 -4.54 6.02 15.40
N GLN A 9 -4.99 4.84 15.00
CA GLN A 9 -4.16 3.88 14.27
C GLN A 9 -3.74 4.42 12.89
N VAL A 10 -4.64 5.10 12.15
CA VAL A 10 -4.30 5.73 10.87
C VAL A 10 -3.27 6.84 11.07
N VAL A 11 -3.42 7.70 12.08
CA VAL A 11 -2.45 8.76 12.42
C VAL A 11 -1.08 8.16 12.73
N GLU A 12 -1.03 7.13 13.59
CA GLU A 12 0.24 6.51 13.99
C GLU A 12 0.92 5.81 12.80
N CYS A 13 0.16 5.12 11.95
CA CYS A 13 0.66 4.54 10.72
C CYS A 13 1.25 5.62 9.77
N GLY A 14 0.62 6.79 9.68
CA GLY A 14 1.13 7.93 8.91
C GLY A 14 2.47 8.45 9.43
N ARG A 15 2.60 8.59 10.74
CA ARG A 15 3.86 8.98 11.38
C ARG A 15 4.96 7.95 11.15
N GLN A 16 4.64 6.66 11.27
CA GLN A 16 5.60 5.58 10.98
C GLN A 16 6.03 5.58 9.51
N MET A 17 5.10 5.78 8.58
CA MET A 17 5.39 5.91 7.14
C MET A 17 6.35 7.07 6.86
N ALA A 18 6.12 8.24 7.45
CA ALA A 18 6.98 9.41 7.30
C ALA A 18 8.38 9.18 7.92
N ARG A 19 8.46 8.62 9.13
CA ARG A 19 9.73 8.29 9.81
C ARG A 19 10.54 7.22 9.07
N ALA A 20 9.87 6.32 8.38
CA ALA A 20 10.51 5.31 7.53
C ALA A 20 10.94 5.87 6.15
N ALA A 21 10.79 7.18 5.91
CA ALA A 21 11.11 7.85 4.65
C ALA A 21 10.40 7.26 3.41
N LEU A 22 9.21 6.68 3.62
CA LEU A 22 8.40 6.14 2.52
C LEU A 22 7.54 7.21 1.83
N ALA A 23 7.44 8.39 2.45
CA ALA A 23 6.77 9.56 1.90
C ALA A 23 7.55 10.83 2.27
N VAL A 24 7.48 11.85 1.42
CA VAL A 24 8.09 13.17 1.65
C VAL A 24 6.97 14.20 1.72
N GLY A 25 7.00 15.05 2.76
CA GLY A 25 5.97 16.07 2.98
C GLY A 25 4.60 15.41 3.22
N THR A 26 3.60 15.79 2.39
CA THR A 26 2.22 15.35 2.53
C THR A 26 1.82 14.27 1.50
N TRP A 27 2.78 13.75 0.74
CA TRP A 27 2.54 12.74 -0.27
C TRP A 27 2.27 11.36 0.34
N GLY A 28 1.56 10.52 -0.44
CA GLY A 28 1.04 9.26 0.07
C GLY A 28 -0.27 9.43 0.85
N ASN A 29 -0.91 8.33 1.17
CA ASN A 29 -2.17 8.32 1.93
C ASN A 29 -2.43 6.94 2.52
N ILE A 30 -3.25 6.90 3.56
CA ILE A 30 -3.49 5.72 4.38
C ILE A 30 -4.98 5.63 4.68
N SER A 31 -5.52 4.41 4.61
CA SER A 31 -6.87 4.14 5.08
C SER A 31 -6.98 2.81 5.79
N CYS A 32 -8.01 2.68 6.62
CA CYS A 32 -8.47 1.40 7.12
C CYS A 32 -9.97 1.22 6.90
N ARG A 33 -10.37 -0.02 6.63
CA ARG A 33 -11.77 -0.40 6.51
C ARG A 33 -12.46 -0.33 7.85
N LEU A 34 -13.70 0.09 7.85
CA LEU A 34 -14.58 0.16 9.02
C LEU A 34 -15.85 -0.68 8.77
N PRO A 35 -16.59 -1.05 9.82
CA PRO A 35 -17.88 -1.70 9.67
C PRO A 35 -18.87 -0.86 8.86
N GLY A 36 -19.81 -1.49 8.17
CA GLY A 36 -20.88 -0.80 7.45
C GLY A 36 -20.45 -0.18 6.11
N ASN A 37 -19.48 -0.80 5.43
CA ASN A 37 -18.99 -0.31 4.13
C ASN A 37 -18.32 1.08 4.20
N LEU A 38 -17.68 1.36 5.33
CA LEU A 38 -16.99 2.62 5.60
C LEU A 38 -15.47 2.46 5.56
N MET A 39 -14.77 3.57 5.43
CA MET A 39 -13.32 3.66 5.64
C MET A 39 -12.95 4.93 6.41
N ALA A 40 -11.88 4.84 7.19
CA ALA A 40 -11.17 6.00 7.72
C ALA A 40 -9.97 6.29 6.82
N ILE A 41 -9.80 7.53 6.37
CA ILE A 41 -8.72 7.92 5.44
C ILE A 41 -8.05 9.21 5.87
N THR A 42 -6.75 9.33 5.60
CA THR A 42 -5.97 10.55 5.84
C THR A 42 -6.51 11.73 5.02
N PRO A 43 -6.44 12.95 5.58
CA PRO A 43 -6.83 14.17 4.87
C PRO A 43 -5.83 14.53 3.76
N SER A 44 -6.24 15.36 2.82
CA SER A 44 -5.39 15.88 1.76
C SER A 44 -4.48 17.00 2.28
N GLY A 45 -3.17 16.94 1.95
CA GLY A 45 -2.25 18.04 2.11
C GLY A 45 -1.87 18.41 3.56
N MET A 46 -1.95 17.47 4.50
CA MET A 46 -1.52 17.66 5.89
C MET A 46 -0.28 16.82 6.20
N GLU A 47 0.67 17.40 6.93
CA GLU A 47 1.89 16.70 7.35
C GLU A 47 1.57 15.63 8.39
N TYR A 48 2.17 14.44 8.24
CA TYR A 48 1.87 13.26 9.05
C TYR A 48 2.19 13.45 10.55
N GLU A 49 3.24 14.18 10.89
CA GLU A 49 3.60 14.43 12.30
C GLU A 49 2.60 15.37 12.98
N ALA A 50 1.94 16.25 12.22
CA ALA A 50 0.95 17.19 12.73
C ALA A 50 -0.47 16.62 12.79
N LEU A 51 -0.73 15.44 12.19
CA LEU A 51 -2.06 14.82 12.16
C LEU A 51 -2.57 14.49 13.56
N GLU A 52 -3.83 14.81 13.78
CA GLU A 52 -4.61 14.39 14.94
C GLU A 52 -5.78 13.47 14.54
N PRO A 53 -6.30 12.65 15.45
CA PRO A 53 -7.44 11.77 15.13
C PRO A 53 -8.69 12.47 14.59
N LYS A 54 -8.91 13.74 14.94
CA LYS A 54 -10.03 14.54 14.43
C LYS A 54 -9.91 14.86 12.93
N ASP A 55 -8.68 14.88 12.40
CA ASP A 55 -8.38 15.25 11.00
C ASP A 55 -8.66 14.08 10.04
N ILE A 56 -8.69 12.85 10.56
CA ILE A 56 -9.00 11.66 9.76
C ILE A 56 -10.47 11.69 9.33
N VAL A 57 -10.72 11.50 8.04
CA VAL A 57 -12.05 11.56 7.45
C VAL A 57 -12.70 10.18 7.40
N ILE A 58 -13.96 10.08 7.79
CA ILE A 58 -14.78 8.88 7.61
C ILE A 58 -15.63 9.04 6.35
N MET A 59 -15.53 8.06 5.47
CA MET A 59 -16.26 8.03 4.19
C MET A 59 -16.92 6.67 3.99
N ASP A 60 -17.99 6.66 3.18
CA ASP A 60 -18.49 5.42 2.59
C ASP A 60 -17.68 5.03 1.33
N LEU A 61 -17.88 3.80 0.85
CA LEU A 61 -17.22 3.34 -0.36
C LEU A 61 -17.85 3.92 -1.65
N GLU A 62 -18.97 4.62 -1.55
CA GLU A 62 -19.62 5.38 -2.62
C GLU A 62 -18.95 6.76 -2.83
N GLY A 63 -18.22 7.27 -1.82
CA GLY A 63 -17.44 8.53 -1.89
C GLY A 63 -18.03 9.67 -1.11
N ASN A 64 -19.05 9.42 -0.29
CA ASN A 64 -19.63 10.44 0.57
C ASN A 64 -18.82 10.58 1.85
N CYS A 65 -18.46 11.81 2.22
CA CYS A 65 -17.86 12.11 3.51
C CYS A 65 -18.97 12.13 4.58
N LEU A 66 -18.83 11.31 5.61
CA LEU A 66 -19.84 11.16 6.66
C LEU A 66 -19.44 11.86 7.95
N GLU A 67 -18.16 11.91 8.29
CA GLU A 67 -17.64 12.57 9.49
C GLU A 67 -16.19 13.06 9.27
N GLY A 68 -15.93 14.30 9.65
CA GLY A 68 -14.64 15.00 9.55
C GLY A 68 -14.80 16.36 8.91
N GLU A 69 -13.96 17.32 9.32
CA GLU A 69 -13.96 18.69 8.78
C GLU A 69 -12.96 18.87 7.64
N CYS A 70 -11.99 17.96 7.55
CA CYS A 70 -10.95 17.98 6.52
C CYS A 70 -11.47 17.41 5.19
N LYS A 71 -10.85 17.85 4.08
CA LYS A 71 -11.03 17.19 2.79
C LYS A 71 -10.28 15.86 2.80
N PRO A 72 -10.88 14.74 2.39
CA PRO A 72 -10.17 13.47 2.29
C PRO A 72 -9.06 13.54 1.25
N SER A 73 -8.12 12.59 1.31
CA SER A 73 -7.13 12.42 0.25
C SER A 73 -7.77 12.43 -1.12
N THR A 74 -7.18 13.15 -2.07
CA THR A 74 -7.62 13.18 -3.47
C THR A 74 -7.54 11.82 -4.14
N GLU A 75 -6.80 10.87 -3.56
CA GLU A 75 -6.65 9.51 -4.05
C GLU A 75 -7.59 8.50 -3.36
N GLN A 76 -8.61 8.97 -2.63
CA GLN A 76 -9.64 8.10 -2.07
C GLN A 76 -10.30 7.17 -3.13
N PRO A 77 -10.39 7.52 -4.45
CA PRO A 77 -10.93 6.58 -5.43
C PRO A 77 -10.10 5.32 -5.60
N LEU A 78 -8.76 5.39 -5.45
CA LEU A 78 -7.86 4.23 -5.43
C LEU A 78 -8.23 3.28 -4.29
N HIS A 79 -8.35 3.81 -3.07
CA HIS A 79 -8.69 3.02 -1.87
C HIS A 79 -10.06 2.37 -1.99
N ARG A 80 -11.07 3.14 -2.42
CA ARG A 80 -12.43 2.65 -2.63
C ARG A 80 -12.49 1.50 -3.64
N ALA A 81 -11.80 1.65 -4.77
CA ALA A 81 -11.74 0.61 -5.79
C ALA A 81 -11.14 -0.69 -5.25
N ILE A 82 -10.07 -0.60 -4.46
CA ILE A 82 -9.43 -1.76 -3.84
C ILE A 82 -10.36 -2.40 -2.81
N TYR A 83 -10.97 -1.62 -1.91
CA TYR A 83 -11.92 -2.16 -0.94
C TYR A 83 -13.15 -2.80 -1.59
N ALA A 84 -13.65 -2.25 -2.68
CA ALA A 84 -14.78 -2.82 -3.42
C ALA A 84 -14.45 -4.16 -4.10
N ALA A 85 -13.18 -4.37 -4.49
CA ALA A 85 -12.73 -5.57 -5.19
C ALA A 85 -12.17 -6.66 -4.26
N ARG A 86 -11.78 -6.32 -3.03
CA ARG A 86 -11.01 -7.16 -2.11
C ARG A 86 -11.58 -7.09 -0.69
N ASP A 87 -12.48 -8.00 -0.37
CA ASP A 87 -13.09 -8.08 0.98
C ASP A 87 -12.10 -8.49 2.08
N ASP A 88 -11.01 -9.15 1.71
CA ASP A 88 -9.92 -9.54 2.59
C ASP A 88 -9.00 -8.37 2.99
N VAL A 89 -9.11 -7.23 2.31
CA VAL A 89 -8.31 -6.04 2.61
C VAL A 89 -8.97 -5.21 3.71
N GLY A 90 -8.29 -5.08 4.85
CA GLY A 90 -8.68 -4.24 5.98
C GLY A 90 -7.94 -2.89 6.04
N ALA A 91 -6.78 -2.77 5.37
CA ALA A 91 -6.00 -1.54 5.35
C ALA A 91 -5.22 -1.35 4.04
N ILE A 92 -4.99 -0.09 3.68
CA ILE A 92 -4.26 0.31 2.48
C ILE A 92 -3.28 1.41 2.86
N VAL A 93 -2.04 1.26 2.41
CA VAL A 93 -0.98 2.27 2.50
C VAL A 93 -0.46 2.56 1.10
N HIS A 94 -0.53 3.82 0.68
CA HIS A 94 0.07 4.30 -0.57
C HIS A 94 1.26 5.20 -0.25
N THR A 95 2.40 4.93 -0.88
CA THR A 95 3.67 5.61 -0.63
C THR A 95 4.34 6.06 -1.92
N HIS A 96 5.26 7.04 -1.78
CA HIS A 96 6.13 7.55 -2.85
C HIS A 96 7.60 7.28 -2.52
N SER A 97 7.90 6.10 -2.01
CA SER A 97 9.25 5.68 -1.63
C SER A 97 10.17 5.61 -2.85
N VAL A 98 11.45 5.92 -2.65
CA VAL A 98 12.38 6.29 -3.73
C VAL A 98 12.63 5.16 -4.73
N TYR A 99 12.98 3.98 -4.23
CA TYR A 99 13.36 2.86 -5.09
C TYR A 99 12.15 2.21 -5.77
N ALA A 100 11.05 2.07 -5.05
CA ALA A 100 9.79 1.58 -5.63
C ALA A 100 9.27 2.57 -6.69
N SER A 101 9.35 3.89 -6.42
CA SER A 101 9.00 4.91 -7.41
C SER A 101 9.93 4.92 -8.63
N ALA A 102 11.22 4.61 -8.46
CA ALA A 102 12.14 4.44 -9.58
C ALA A 102 11.73 3.28 -10.49
N MET A 103 11.35 2.13 -9.90
CA MET A 103 10.81 0.98 -10.64
C MET A 103 9.50 1.34 -11.34
N ALA A 104 8.59 2.04 -10.64
CA ALA A 104 7.32 2.51 -11.19
C ALA A 104 7.51 3.48 -12.37
N ALA A 105 8.47 4.43 -12.27
CA ALA A 105 8.80 5.37 -13.32
C ALA A 105 9.41 4.67 -14.55
N ALA A 106 10.24 3.64 -14.33
CA ALA A 106 10.77 2.79 -15.37
C ALA A 106 9.74 1.81 -15.94
N ARG A 107 8.55 1.69 -15.31
CA ARG A 107 7.50 0.71 -15.64
C ARG A 107 8.02 -0.73 -15.64
N LYS A 108 8.93 -1.04 -14.71
CA LYS A 108 9.50 -2.38 -14.55
C LYS A 108 8.97 -3.03 -13.28
N PRO A 109 8.48 -4.27 -13.34
CA PRO A 109 8.09 -5.00 -12.14
C PRO A 109 9.31 -5.31 -11.27
N ILE A 110 9.09 -5.54 -9.99
CA ILE A 110 10.10 -6.08 -9.09
C ILE A 110 9.97 -7.61 -9.12
N PRO A 111 10.98 -8.34 -9.58
CA PRO A 111 10.88 -9.80 -9.72
C PRO A 111 10.86 -10.50 -8.36
N ALA A 112 10.39 -11.73 -8.36
CA ALA A 112 10.33 -12.61 -7.19
C ALA A 112 11.72 -13.21 -6.87
N ALA A 113 12.66 -12.36 -6.42
CA ALA A 113 14.05 -12.74 -6.20
C ALA A 113 14.50 -12.66 -4.73
N VAL A 114 13.60 -12.26 -3.83
CA VAL A 114 13.90 -12.12 -2.40
C VAL A 114 12.81 -12.80 -1.59
N GLU A 115 13.21 -13.66 -0.65
CA GLU A 115 12.29 -14.53 0.09
C GLU A 115 11.21 -13.76 0.87
N ASP A 116 11.57 -12.72 1.61
CA ASP A 116 10.58 -11.94 2.37
C ASP A 116 9.59 -11.18 1.46
N LEU A 117 10.02 -10.79 0.24
CA LEU A 117 9.10 -10.22 -0.74
C LEU A 117 8.01 -11.23 -1.13
N VAL A 118 8.43 -12.43 -1.54
CA VAL A 118 7.47 -13.43 -2.01
C VAL A 118 6.57 -13.94 -0.90
N GLN A 119 7.08 -14.03 0.33
CA GLN A 119 6.30 -14.41 1.50
C GLN A 119 5.19 -13.40 1.79
N ILE A 120 5.50 -12.10 1.79
CA ILE A 120 4.60 -11.08 2.28
C ILE A 120 3.71 -10.47 1.17
N VAL A 121 4.25 -10.34 -0.05
CA VAL A 121 3.51 -9.82 -1.21
C VAL A 121 2.77 -10.93 -1.95
N GLY A 122 3.34 -12.12 -2.01
CA GLY A 122 2.79 -13.28 -2.72
C GLY A 122 3.39 -13.52 -4.10
N GLY A 123 4.60 -13.01 -4.36
CA GLY A 123 5.35 -13.16 -5.60
C GLY A 123 6.00 -11.86 -6.07
N ASP A 124 6.05 -11.64 -7.38
CA ASP A 124 6.50 -10.40 -8.00
C ASP A 124 5.63 -9.19 -7.66
N VAL A 125 6.17 -7.98 -7.74
CA VAL A 125 5.40 -6.73 -7.64
C VAL A 125 5.15 -6.18 -9.04
N ARG A 126 3.90 -6.24 -9.46
CA ARG A 126 3.48 -5.83 -10.80
C ARG A 126 3.31 -4.33 -10.91
N VAL A 127 3.35 -3.81 -12.14
CA VAL A 127 3.13 -2.39 -12.43
C VAL A 127 1.71 -2.21 -12.96
N ALA A 128 0.89 -1.45 -12.25
CA ALA A 128 -0.41 -1.00 -12.73
C ALA A 128 -0.22 -0.01 -13.88
N ALA A 129 -1.04 -0.10 -14.91
CA ALA A 129 -1.01 0.85 -16.02
C ALA A 129 -1.21 2.29 -15.54
N TYR A 130 -0.52 3.23 -16.20
CA TYR A 130 -0.62 4.65 -15.84
C TYR A 130 -2.04 5.18 -16.01
N ALA A 131 -2.47 5.93 -15.02
CA ALA A 131 -3.65 6.79 -15.07
C ALA A 131 -3.41 8.01 -14.17
N LEU A 132 -4.19 9.07 -14.37
CA LEU A 132 -4.07 10.28 -13.55
C LEU A 132 -4.39 9.97 -12.08
N PRO A 133 -3.59 10.51 -11.13
CA PRO A 133 -3.89 10.42 -9.70
C PRO A 133 -5.32 10.89 -9.38
N GLY A 134 -5.99 10.18 -8.47
CA GLY A 134 -7.38 10.48 -8.11
C GLY A 134 -8.44 10.03 -9.10
N SER A 135 -8.07 9.46 -10.25
CA SER A 135 -9.04 8.93 -11.21
C SER A 135 -9.53 7.53 -10.83
N SER A 136 -10.76 7.18 -11.24
CA SER A 136 -11.29 5.82 -11.12
C SER A 136 -10.49 4.80 -11.94
N GLN A 137 -9.90 5.23 -13.05
CA GLN A 137 -9.05 4.40 -13.89
C GLN A 137 -7.79 3.92 -13.14
N LEU A 138 -7.17 4.79 -12.33
CA LEU A 138 -6.04 4.40 -11.48
C LEU A 138 -6.44 3.28 -10.50
N GLY A 139 -7.61 3.42 -9.87
CA GLY A 139 -8.16 2.39 -8.99
C GLY A 139 -8.35 1.04 -9.69
N SER A 140 -8.97 1.03 -10.86
CA SER A 140 -9.17 -0.19 -11.66
C SER A 140 -7.85 -0.84 -12.08
N ASN A 141 -6.87 -0.04 -12.50
CA ASN A 141 -5.55 -0.53 -12.89
C ASN A 141 -4.79 -1.12 -11.70
N ALA A 142 -4.90 -0.49 -10.51
CA ALA A 142 -4.29 -0.99 -9.28
C ALA A 142 -4.91 -2.32 -8.85
N VAL A 143 -6.24 -2.44 -8.89
CA VAL A 143 -6.95 -3.70 -8.61
C VAL A 143 -6.46 -4.83 -9.51
N ALA A 144 -6.30 -4.58 -10.81
CA ALA A 144 -5.78 -5.58 -11.75
C ALA A 144 -4.34 -6.02 -11.41
N ALA A 145 -3.46 -5.08 -11.05
CA ALA A 145 -2.08 -5.39 -10.66
C ALA A 145 -2.00 -6.13 -9.32
N LEU A 146 -2.93 -5.87 -8.40
CA LEU A 146 -3.05 -6.52 -7.10
C LEU A 146 -3.68 -7.92 -7.14
N ALA A 147 -4.07 -8.44 -8.31
CA ALA A 147 -4.68 -9.77 -8.39
C ALA A 147 -3.73 -10.86 -7.87
N GLY A 148 -4.07 -11.48 -6.73
CA GLY A 148 -3.24 -12.47 -6.04
C GLY A 148 -1.97 -11.91 -5.41
N ARG A 149 -1.88 -10.59 -5.19
CA ARG A 149 -0.75 -9.88 -4.58
C ARG A 149 -1.22 -8.92 -3.49
N ASN A 150 -0.32 -8.64 -2.55
CA ASN A 150 -0.57 -7.65 -1.49
C ASN A 150 0.12 -6.31 -1.75
N GLY A 151 0.76 -6.13 -2.89
CA GLY A 151 1.37 -4.88 -3.28
C GLY A 151 1.52 -4.74 -4.78
N ALA A 152 1.48 -3.50 -5.28
CA ALA A 152 1.65 -3.16 -6.68
C ALA A 152 2.33 -1.80 -6.85
N LEU A 153 3.13 -1.66 -7.90
CA LEU A 153 3.64 -0.37 -8.35
C LEU A 153 2.57 0.35 -9.18
N LEU A 154 2.48 1.66 -9.03
CA LEU A 154 1.63 2.52 -9.84
C LEU A 154 2.53 3.26 -10.84
N ALA A 155 2.37 3.00 -12.15
CA ALA A 155 3.26 3.53 -13.20
C ALA A 155 3.45 5.05 -13.06
N ASN A 156 4.71 5.51 -13.04
CA ASN A 156 5.11 6.93 -12.90
C ASN A 156 4.57 7.64 -11.65
N HIS A 157 4.24 6.89 -10.58
CA HIS A 157 3.59 7.43 -9.40
C HIS A 157 4.24 6.95 -8.10
N GLY A 158 4.03 5.71 -7.71
CA GLY A 158 4.51 5.18 -6.44
C GLY A 158 4.13 3.72 -6.27
N VAL A 159 3.80 3.34 -5.04
CA VAL A 159 3.45 1.96 -4.66
C VAL A 159 2.23 1.93 -3.74
N VAL A 160 1.42 0.91 -3.87
CA VAL A 160 0.32 0.61 -2.95
C VAL A 160 0.54 -0.75 -2.30
N GLY A 161 0.43 -0.80 -0.97
CA GLY A 161 0.43 -2.01 -0.15
C GLY A 161 -0.93 -2.20 0.50
N VAL A 162 -1.42 -3.45 0.53
CA VAL A 162 -2.71 -3.82 1.12
C VAL A 162 -2.53 -4.94 2.13
N GLY A 163 -3.26 -4.90 3.23
CA GLY A 163 -3.18 -5.90 4.28
C GLY A 163 -4.48 -6.03 5.07
N THR A 164 -4.54 -6.97 5.99
CA THR A 164 -5.67 -7.13 6.90
C THR A 164 -5.73 -6.03 7.95
N GLU A 165 -4.58 -5.40 8.23
CA GLU A 165 -4.42 -4.29 9.18
C GLU A 165 -3.34 -3.30 8.71
N LEU A 166 -3.31 -2.11 9.31
CA LEU A 166 -2.41 -1.01 8.95
C LEU A 166 -0.93 -1.39 9.06
N GLY A 167 -0.54 -2.10 10.12
CA GLY A 167 0.84 -2.55 10.32
C GLY A 167 1.31 -3.46 9.19
N GLN A 168 0.46 -4.38 8.74
CA GLN A 168 0.77 -5.27 7.62
C GLN A 168 0.88 -4.50 6.29
N ALA A 169 -0.06 -3.59 5.99
CA ALA A 169 -0.02 -2.81 4.76
C ALA A 169 1.23 -1.91 4.69
N LEU A 170 1.63 -1.32 5.82
CA LEU A 170 2.86 -0.53 5.92
C LEU A 170 4.11 -1.40 5.71
N LEU A 171 4.19 -2.56 6.38
CA LEU A 171 5.30 -3.50 6.23
C LEU A 171 5.46 -3.96 4.78
N ILE A 172 4.36 -4.18 4.06
CA ILE A 172 4.37 -4.52 2.64
C ILE A 172 5.06 -3.41 1.82
N CYS A 173 4.72 -2.14 2.06
CA CYS A 173 5.39 -1.03 1.38
C CYS A 173 6.89 -0.97 1.71
N GLN A 174 7.29 -1.22 2.96
CA GLN A 174 8.70 -1.27 3.38
C GLN A 174 9.47 -2.40 2.68
N ILE A 175 8.89 -3.58 2.60
CA ILE A 175 9.50 -4.74 1.93
C ILE A 175 9.60 -4.50 0.42
N ILE A 176 8.61 -3.89 -0.20
CA ILE A 176 8.66 -3.52 -1.62
C ILE A 176 9.77 -2.51 -1.88
N GLU A 177 9.89 -1.47 -1.06
CA GLU A 177 10.98 -0.48 -1.15
C GLU A 177 12.35 -1.13 -1.02
N LYS A 178 12.56 -1.97 0.01
CA LYS A 178 13.79 -2.73 0.21
C LYS A 178 14.11 -3.63 -1.01
N SER A 179 13.12 -4.33 -1.54
CA SER A 179 13.30 -5.26 -2.66
C SER A 179 13.60 -4.52 -3.96
N ALA A 180 13.00 -3.34 -4.18
CA ALA A 180 13.33 -2.45 -5.29
C ALA A 180 14.79 -1.99 -5.20
N GLN A 181 15.26 -1.59 -4.01
CA GLN A 181 16.65 -1.21 -3.79
C GLN A 181 17.62 -2.37 -4.06
N ILE A 182 17.32 -3.56 -3.56
CA ILE A 182 18.11 -4.77 -3.81
C ILE A 182 18.19 -5.06 -5.31
N TYR A 183 17.04 -5.03 -5.99
CA TYR A 183 16.97 -5.29 -7.43
C TYR A 183 17.84 -4.31 -8.22
N ILE A 184 17.68 -2.99 -7.96
CA ILE A 184 18.46 -1.95 -8.65
C ILE A 184 19.96 -2.14 -8.39
N ALA A 185 20.37 -2.44 -7.15
CA ALA A 185 21.76 -2.68 -6.80
C ALA A 185 22.32 -3.95 -7.48
N ALA A 186 21.54 -5.02 -7.52
CA ALA A 186 21.95 -6.28 -8.14
C ALA A 186 22.18 -6.16 -9.65
N GLN A 187 21.48 -5.25 -10.34
CA GLN A 187 21.71 -4.99 -11.77
C GLN A 187 23.16 -4.57 -12.06
N ALA A 188 23.83 -3.88 -11.13
CA ALA A 188 25.21 -3.44 -11.29
C ALA A 188 26.24 -4.58 -11.17
N ILE A 189 25.85 -5.73 -10.61
CA ILE A 189 26.74 -6.89 -10.36
C ILE A 189 26.32 -8.16 -11.11
N GLY A 190 25.49 -8.05 -12.13
CA GLY A 190 25.11 -9.16 -13.00
C GLY A 190 23.61 -9.50 -13.04
N GLY A 191 22.80 -8.75 -12.33
CA GLY A 191 21.33 -8.94 -12.29
C GLY A 191 20.89 -9.85 -11.13
N VAL A 192 19.61 -10.23 -11.15
CA VAL A 192 18.98 -11.11 -10.16
C VAL A 192 18.67 -12.47 -10.78
N VAL A 193 18.64 -13.49 -9.93
CA VAL A 193 18.07 -14.80 -10.23
C VAL A 193 16.74 -14.92 -9.51
N GLU A 194 15.68 -15.18 -10.25
CA GLU A 194 14.36 -15.35 -9.66
C GLU A 194 14.24 -16.70 -8.93
N LEU A 195 13.45 -16.72 -7.87
CA LEU A 195 13.13 -17.94 -7.12
C LEU A 195 12.23 -18.85 -7.96
N PRO A 196 12.40 -20.19 -7.87
CA PRO A 196 11.47 -21.13 -8.48
C PRO A 196 10.05 -20.95 -7.94
N GLN A 197 9.04 -21.08 -8.81
CA GLN A 197 7.63 -20.90 -8.41
C GLN A 197 7.22 -21.86 -7.29
N GLU A 198 7.71 -23.09 -7.30
CA GLU A 198 7.44 -24.08 -6.25
C GLU A 198 7.92 -23.59 -4.87
N ASP A 199 9.12 -23.02 -4.79
CA ASP A 199 9.65 -22.45 -3.55
C ASP A 199 8.86 -21.22 -3.09
N ILE A 200 8.43 -20.38 -4.02
CA ILE A 200 7.57 -19.22 -3.73
C ILE A 200 6.25 -19.69 -3.08
N ASP A 201 5.62 -20.69 -3.65
CA ASP A 201 4.33 -21.22 -3.15
C ASP A 201 4.50 -21.83 -1.75
N ILE A 202 5.57 -22.61 -1.52
CA ILE A 202 5.90 -23.18 -0.20
C ILE A 202 6.14 -22.08 0.84
N MET A 203 6.95 -21.09 0.51
CA MET A 203 7.27 -19.99 1.43
C MET A 203 6.03 -19.13 1.74
N ARG A 204 5.18 -18.90 0.74
CA ARG A 204 3.93 -18.15 0.92
C ARG A 204 2.97 -18.91 1.82
N ASP A 205 2.75 -20.21 1.61
CA ASP A 205 1.91 -21.05 2.46
C ASP A 205 2.42 -21.08 3.91
N PHE A 206 3.73 -21.26 4.08
CA PHE A 206 4.36 -21.21 5.40
C PHE A 206 4.10 -19.89 6.11
N PHE A 207 4.30 -18.75 5.41
CA PHE A 207 4.08 -17.42 5.99
C PHE A 207 2.62 -17.21 6.40
N LEU A 208 1.67 -17.63 5.58
CA LEU A 208 0.26 -17.42 5.85
C LEU A 208 -0.26 -18.27 7.00
N HIS A 209 0.29 -19.48 7.21
CA HIS A 209 -0.33 -20.47 8.10
C HIS A 209 0.54 -20.90 9.30
N LYS A 210 1.86 -20.70 9.25
CA LYS A 210 2.80 -21.26 10.23
C LYS A 210 3.80 -20.25 10.80
N TYR A 211 3.93 -19.07 10.19
CA TYR A 211 4.91 -18.07 10.62
C TYR A 211 4.43 -17.30 11.86
N GLY A 212 5.38 -17.05 12.79
CA GLY A 212 5.16 -16.22 13.98
C GLY A 212 4.77 -17.02 15.23
N GLN A 213 4.56 -16.28 16.32
CA GLN A 213 4.15 -16.82 17.62
C GLN A 213 2.61 -16.91 17.63
N ARG A 214 2.05 -18.01 17.14
CA ARG A 214 0.60 -18.31 17.15
C ARG A 214 0.26 -19.36 18.19
#